data_eb441caffaf82658cacb2576ce52ca12
#
_entry.id   eb441caffaf82658cacb2576ce52ca12
#
_cell.length_a   1.000
_cell.length_b   1.000
_cell.length_c   1.000
_cell.angle_alpha   90.00
_cell.angle_beta   90.00
_cell.angle_gamma   90.00
#
_symmetry.space_group_name_H-M   'P 1'
#
loop_
_entity.id
_entity.type
_entity.pdbx_description
1 polymer ?
#
loop_
_entity_poly.entity_id
_entity_poly.type
_entity_poly.pdbx_seq_one_letter_code
_entity_poly.pdbx_strand_id
1 'polypeptide(L)'
;VTGPFNVTATFSSPVVSFVASDVTVVNGQVTAVTGSGTSYIIAVTPVLGQQVSVSVAAGVVTNALGTLNQPSNILQVQAGSPATALATYQDDLVELLQGEAGRDLRAGLAADQRMVGAGLQRLRESRQSNAQGVNGFVPFDITGTARYKNGSFTTNGDFFALSTVGGKQWHRVAFGDFDFLSDSLGNSSGYLTGRLAFETNLSEDVLLGYYFGADIGKAKVGGAFNGTQNSFGLSLGGYFNRIYNDKLVVSGFASLGQRKHDFDASNNTLAVSSDYRTSIGRVGGSVTGFIERGKVAIWPELAFKVARTNVNSISISGTAYGLTNNNLSLDAGRVDLASISFTPHVKLAGSNDVMPGYRSSFSIGPKVSCEAVRTSSLSKDCGAGAVLGMKMISNDGATVFEADLEHEEIGSTSRRSVKLSFQHQF
;
A
#
# COMPACT_ATOMS: atom_id res chain seq x y z
N VAL A 1 10.54 -15.62 -30.59
CA VAL A 1 9.74 -16.82 -30.28
C VAL A 1 9.62 -16.96 -28.77
N THR A 2 8.51 -17.52 -28.30
CA THR A 2 8.21 -17.65 -26.84
C THR A 2 8.27 -19.14 -26.38
N GLY A 3 8.66 -20.05 -27.24
CA GLY A 3 8.76 -21.47 -26.96
C GLY A 3 9.39 -22.23 -28.13
N PRO A 4 9.26 -23.55 -28.17
CA PRO A 4 9.78 -24.36 -29.26
C PRO A 4 9.29 -23.87 -30.64
N PHE A 5 10.17 -23.89 -31.62
CA PHE A 5 9.88 -23.41 -32.96
C PHE A 5 10.52 -24.33 -34.01
N ASN A 6 10.01 -24.27 -35.23
CA ASN A 6 10.47 -25.05 -36.35
C ASN A 6 11.29 -24.18 -37.30
N VAL A 7 12.38 -24.76 -37.80
CA VAL A 7 13.22 -24.20 -38.85
C VAL A 7 13.19 -25.13 -40.05
N THR A 8 12.99 -24.60 -41.25
CA THR A 8 13.04 -25.38 -42.47
C THR A 8 14.44 -25.31 -43.05
N ALA A 9 15.10 -26.47 -43.20
CA ALA A 9 16.33 -26.63 -43.98
C ALA A 9 16.00 -27.09 -45.37
N THR A 10 16.47 -26.34 -46.39
CA THR A 10 16.28 -26.69 -47.80
C THR A 10 17.63 -26.90 -48.48
N PHE A 11 17.81 -28.07 -49.07
CA PHE A 11 18.99 -28.42 -49.83
C PHE A 11 18.74 -28.28 -51.33
N SER A 12 19.75 -27.93 -52.09
CA SER A 12 19.68 -27.80 -53.55
C SER A 12 19.56 -29.17 -54.26
N SER A 13 19.93 -30.28 -53.61
CA SER A 13 19.79 -31.62 -54.04
C SER A 13 19.34 -32.55 -52.93
N PRO A 14 18.63 -33.67 -53.20
CA PRO A 14 18.26 -34.64 -52.19
C PRO A 14 19.47 -35.11 -51.39
N VAL A 15 19.42 -35.11 -50.08
CA VAL A 15 20.48 -35.64 -49.21
C VAL A 15 20.10 -37.00 -48.66
N VAL A 16 21.13 -37.81 -48.35
CA VAL A 16 20.93 -39.24 -48.02
C VAL A 16 20.47 -39.38 -46.56
N SER A 17 21.04 -38.58 -45.66
CA SER A 17 20.64 -38.56 -44.25
C SER A 17 20.90 -37.19 -43.70
N PHE A 18 19.95 -36.65 -42.97
CA PHE A 18 20.06 -35.41 -42.22
C PHE A 18 19.43 -35.61 -40.84
N VAL A 19 20.24 -35.49 -39.79
CA VAL A 19 19.84 -35.81 -38.41
C VAL A 19 20.20 -34.67 -37.48
N ALA A 20 19.76 -34.74 -36.23
CA ALA A 20 19.93 -33.67 -35.25
C ALA A 20 21.41 -33.30 -34.98
N SER A 21 22.33 -34.27 -35.11
CA SER A 21 23.77 -34.03 -34.92
C SER A 21 24.41 -33.16 -36.03
N ASP A 22 23.74 -33.04 -37.19
CA ASP A 22 24.22 -32.26 -38.32
C ASP A 22 23.85 -30.77 -38.21
N VAL A 23 23.04 -30.45 -37.21
CA VAL A 23 22.55 -29.08 -36.95
C VAL A 23 23.31 -28.47 -35.78
N THR A 24 23.94 -27.34 -36.01
CA THR A 24 24.56 -26.54 -34.96
C THR A 24 23.54 -25.55 -34.40
N VAL A 25 23.24 -25.66 -33.10
CA VAL A 25 22.36 -24.72 -32.38
C VAL A 25 23.13 -24.12 -31.21
N VAL A 26 23.13 -22.81 -31.13
CA VAL A 26 23.65 -22.06 -29.97
C VAL A 26 22.47 -21.48 -29.19
N ASN A 27 22.51 -21.56 -27.86
CA ASN A 27 21.45 -21.12 -26.94
C ASN A 27 20.10 -21.84 -27.19
N GLY A 28 20.14 -23.09 -27.58
CA GLY A 28 18.97 -23.96 -27.78
C GLY A 28 19.36 -25.41 -27.97
N GLN A 29 18.37 -26.26 -28.16
CA GLN A 29 18.55 -27.69 -28.38
C GLN A 29 17.67 -28.15 -29.54
N VAL A 30 18.24 -28.97 -30.47
CA VAL A 30 17.44 -29.67 -31.46
C VAL A 30 16.70 -30.81 -30.78
N THR A 31 15.39 -30.85 -30.92
CA THR A 31 14.52 -31.90 -30.33
C THR A 31 14.06 -32.92 -31.34
N ALA A 32 13.96 -32.52 -32.60
CA ALA A 32 13.66 -33.46 -33.71
C ALA A 32 14.14 -32.89 -35.05
N VAL A 33 14.46 -33.78 -35.98
CA VAL A 33 14.60 -33.49 -37.42
C VAL A 33 13.71 -34.46 -38.18
N THR A 34 12.81 -33.90 -39.00
CA THR A 34 11.86 -34.69 -39.82
C THR A 34 11.85 -34.16 -41.24
N GLY A 35 11.57 -35.03 -42.19
CA GLY A 35 11.55 -34.67 -43.60
C GLY A 35 12.36 -35.66 -44.43
N SER A 36 12.47 -35.42 -45.73
CA SER A 36 13.25 -36.25 -46.66
C SER A 36 13.57 -35.48 -47.94
N GLY A 37 14.52 -35.99 -48.71
CA GLY A 37 14.91 -35.40 -49.99
C GLY A 37 15.58 -34.04 -49.82
N THR A 38 14.95 -32.98 -50.27
CA THR A 38 15.51 -31.61 -50.21
C THR A 38 14.97 -30.76 -49.09
N SER A 39 13.96 -31.20 -48.33
CA SER A 39 13.30 -30.37 -47.32
C SER A 39 13.16 -31.11 -45.99
N TYR A 40 13.64 -30.47 -44.94
CA TYR A 40 13.60 -30.97 -43.56
C TYR A 40 13.10 -29.90 -42.62
N ILE A 41 12.37 -30.32 -41.57
CA ILE A 41 11.93 -29.50 -40.46
C ILE A 41 12.78 -29.84 -39.24
N ILE A 42 13.42 -28.83 -38.67
CA ILE A 42 14.24 -28.92 -37.47
C ILE A 42 13.41 -28.29 -36.35
N ALA A 43 13.01 -29.08 -35.36
CA ALA A 43 12.36 -28.58 -34.15
C ALA A 43 13.44 -28.17 -33.14
N VAL A 44 13.37 -26.92 -32.69
CA VAL A 44 14.32 -26.30 -31.75
C VAL A 44 13.62 -25.84 -30.52
N THR A 45 14.11 -26.25 -29.34
CA THR A 45 13.71 -25.67 -28.05
C THR A 45 14.75 -24.62 -27.66
N PRO A 46 14.35 -23.35 -27.53
CA PRO A 46 15.25 -22.24 -27.21
C PRO A 46 15.55 -22.14 -25.70
N VAL A 47 16.68 -21.53 -25.35
CA VAL A 47 16.91 -20.97 -24.03
C VAL A 47 16.30 -19.57 -24.03
N LEU A 48 15.26 -19.36 -23.21
CA LEU A 48 14.60 -18.06 -23.09
C LEU A 48 15.58 -16.98 -22.58
N GLY A 49 15.47 -15.79 -23.12
CA GLY A 49 16.38 -14.68 -22.83
C GLY A 49 17.63 -14.62 -23.69
N GLN A 50 17.82 -15.60 -24.56
CA GLN A 50 19.00 -15.67 -25.41
C GLN A 50 18.62 -15.50 -26.89
N GLN A 51 19.57 -15.02 -27.67
CA GLN A 51 19.48 -15.10 -29.13
C GLN A 51 19.91 -16.51 -29.56
N VAL A 52 18.97 -17.27 -30.12
CA VAL A 52 19.22 -18.60 -30.66
C VAL A 52 19.78 -18.49 -32.08
N SER A 53 20.87 -19.16 -32.36
CA SER A 53 21.34 -19.32 -33.76
C SER A 53 21.25 -20.76 -34.21
N VAL A 54 20.80 -20.97 -35.42
CA VAL A 54 20.68 -22.30 -36.08
C VAL A 54 21.38 -22.29 -37.40
N SER A 55 22.24 -23.26 -37.63
CA SER A 55 22.99 -23.42 -38.90
C SER A 55 23.32 -24.88 -39.15
N VAL A 56 23.64 -25.20 -40.40
CA VAL A 56 24.16 -26.48 -40.83
C VAL A 56 25.59 -26.25 -41.35
N ALA A 57 26.57 -26.90 -40.76
CA ALA A 57 27.96 -26.77 -41.17
C ALA A 57 28.22 -27.38 -42.59
N ALA A 58 29.30 -26.96 -43.21
CA ALA A 58 29.76 -27.62 -44.45
C ALA A 58 30.19 -29.04 -44.17
N GLY A 59 29.93 -29.95 -45.09
CA GLY A 59 30.49 -31.30 -45.07
C GLY A 59 29.84 -32.27 -44.07
N VAL A 60 28.67 -31.95 -43.54
CA VAL A 60 27.96 -32.79 -42.53
C VAL A 60 26.94 -33.74 -43.18
N VAL A 61 26.47 -33.46 -44.40
CA VAL A 61 25.58 -34.36 -45.19
C VAL A 61 26.06 -34.52 -46.61
N THR A 62 25.68 -35.64 -47.27
CA THR A 62 25.99 -35.92 -48.66
C THR A 62 24.71 -36.17 -49.44
N ASN A 63 24.77 -35.89 -50.75
CA ASN A 63 23.78 -36.39 -51.71
C ASN A 63 24.10 -37.86 -52.18
N ALA A 64 23.20 -38.41 -52.97
CA ALA A 64 23.38 -39.80 -53.48
C ALA A 64 24.67 -39.99 -54.35
N LEU A 65 25.27 -38.91 -54.81
CA LEU A 65 26.53 -38.93 -55.58
C LEU A 65 27.77 -38.71 -54.68
N GLY A 66 27.61 -38.66 -53.37
CA GLY A 66 28.70 -38.42 -52.40
C GLY A 66 29.17 -36.95 -52.30
N THR A 67 28.48 -36.00 -52.94
CA THR A 67 28.83 -34.58 -52.84
C THR A 67 28.41 -34.02 -51.49
N LEU A 68 29.35 -33.36 -50.78
CA LEU A 68 29.15 -32.73 -49.49
C LEU A 68 28.36 -31.42 -49.62
N ASN A 69 27.56 -31.09 -48.58
CA ASN A 69 26.86 -29.80 -48.52
C ASN A 69 27.80 -28.61 -48.30
N GLN A 70 27.42 -27.46 -48.81
CA GLN A 70 27.97 -26.15 -48.41
C GLN A 70 27.36 -25.71 -47.07
N PRO A 71 28.01 -24.79 -46.32
CA PRO A 71 27.44 -24.27 -45.09
C PRO A 71 26.14 -23.50 -45.35
N SER A 72 25.16 -23.62 -44.45
CA SER A 72 23.94 -22.82 -44.53
C SER A 72 24.18 -21.37 -44.11
N ASN A 73 23.23 -20.51 -44.39
CA ASN A 73 23.11 -19.24 -43.64
C ASN A 73 22.87 -19.54 -42.14
N ILE A 74 23.21 -18.57 -41.31
CA ILE A 74 22.91 -18.62 -39.88
C ILE A 74 21.55 -17.94 -39.68
N LEU A 75 20.56 -18.69 -39.20
CA LEU A 75 19.30 -18.14 -38.74
C LEU A 75 19.44 -17.67 -37.28
N GLN A 76 19.12 -16.42 -37.02
CA GLN A 76 19.09 -15.87 -35.65
C GLN A 76 17.66 -15.58 -35.23
N VAL A 77 17.27 -16.06 -34.05
CA VAL A 77 15.91 -15.90 -33.49
C VAL A 77 16.01 -15.45 -32.03
N GLN A 78 15.42 -14.31 -31.70
CA GLN A 78 15.31 -13.91 -30.33
C GLN A 78 14.27 -14.76 -29.61
N ALA A 79 14.66 -15.39 -28.49
CA ALA A 79 13.77 -16.16 -27.63
C ALA A 79 13.40 -15.39 -26.36
N GLY A 80 12.10 -15.38 -26.05
CA GLY A 80 11.53 -14.62 -24.95
C GLY A 80 11.06 -13.24 -25.36
N SER A 81 10.15 -12.70 -24.56
CA SER A 81 9.60 -11.35 -24.70
C SER A 81 9.21 -10.82 -23.33
N PRO A 82 9.03 -9.50 -23.16
CA PRO A 82 8.49 -8.94 -21.92
C PRO A 82 7.13 -9.54 -21.52
N ALA A 83 6.29 -9.88 -22.50
CA ALA A 83 5.01 -10.54 -22.22
C ALA A 83 5.18 -11.96 -21.65
N THR A 84 6.15 -12.73 -22.17
CA THR A 84 6.46 -14.06 -21.64
C THR A 84 7.03 -13.99 -20.24
N ALA A 85 7.94 -13.02 -19.98
CA ALA A 85 8.48 -12.78 -18.65
C ALA A 85 7.38 -12.34 -17.68
N LEU A 86 6.48 -11.42 -18.10
CA LEU A 86 5.35 -11.01 -17.29
C LEU A 86 4.45 -12.20 -16.93
N ALA A 87 4.12 -13.06 -17.88
CA ALA A 87 3.30 -14.25 -17.62
C ALA A 87 3.94 -15.21 -16.60
N THR A 88 5.28 -15.28 -16.57
CA THR A 88 6.01 -16.11 -15.59
C THR A 88 5.92 -15.54 -14.17
N TYR A 89 5.92 -14.21 -14.02
CA TYR A 89 5.97 -13.51 -12.73
C TYR A 89 4.66 -12.80 -12.38
N GLN A 90 3.56 -13.12 -13.09
CA GLN A 90 2.28 -12.45 -12.93
C GLN A 90 1.74 -12.56 -11.50
N ASP A 91 1.80 -13.76 -10.92
CA ASP A 91 1.27 -14.01 -9.58
C ASP A 91 2.07 -13.25 -8.51
N ASP A 92 3.41 -13.22 -8.63
CA ASP A 92 4.28 -12.46 -7.73
C ASP A 92 3.98 -10.96 -7.78
N LEU A 93 3.78 -10.40 -8.99
CA LEU A 93 3.44 -8.98 -9.16
C LEU A 93 2.03 -8.66 -8.64
N VAL A 94 1.06 -9.55 -8.84
CA VAL A 94 -0.29 -9.40 -8.29
C VAL A 94 -0.26 -9.41 -6.77
N GLU A 95 0.45 -10.36 -6.16
CA GLU A 95 0.61 -10.44 -4.71
C GLU A 95 1.26 -9.17 -4.14
N LEU A 96 2.30 -8.66 -4.80
CA LEU A 96 2.99 -7.44 -4.44
C LEU A 96 2.05 -6.23 -4.47
N LEU A 97 1.31 -6.02 -5.57
CA LEU A 97 0.36 -4.90 -5.72
C LEU A 97 -0.80 -5.01 -4.72
N GLN A 98 -1.32 -6.21 -4.46
CA GLN A 98 -2.36 -6.45 -3.46
C GLN A 98 -1.85 -6.21 -2.05
N GLY A 99 -0.61 -6.59 -1.76
CA GLY A 99 0.05 -6.33 -0.48
C GLY A 99 0.19 -4.84 -0.19
N GLU A 100 0.63 -4.05 -1.18
CA GLU A 100 0.71 -2.59 -1.08
C GLU A 100 -0.67 -1.96 -0.90
N ALA A 101 -1.66 -2.38 -1.68
CA ALA A 101 -3.04 -1.91 -1.53
C ALA A 101 -3.58 -2.19 -0.13
N GLY A 102 -3.26 -3.35 0.45
CA GLY A 102 -3.60 -3.69 1.83
C GLY A 102 -2.92 -2.77 2.87
N ARG A 103 -1.66 -2.41 2.68
CA ARG A 103 -0.94 -1.45 3.55
C ARG A 103 -1.56 -0.05 3.47
N ASP A 104 -1.86 0.41 2.28
CA ASP A 104 -2.57 1.66 2.03
C ASP A 104 -3.92 1.74 2.76
N LEU A 105 -4.71 0.67 2.68
CA LEU A 105 -6.00 0.59 3.37
C LEU A 105 -5.84 0.68 4.88
N ARG A 106 -4.85 -0.02 5.47
CA ARG A 106 -4.58 -0.01 6.92
C ARG A 106 -4.15 1.37 7.39
N ALA A 107 -3.24 2.03 6.67
CA ALA A 107 -2.78 3.37 7.01
C ALA A 107 -3.94 4.38 6.98
N GLY A 108 -4.75 4.37 5.92
CA GLY A 108 -5.90 5.25 5.80
C GLY A 108 -6.97 5.01 6.87
N LEU A 109 -7.29 3.75 7.20
CA LEU A 109 -8.20 3.40 8.29
C LEU A 109 -7.67 3.85 9.66
N ALA A 110 -6.37 3.73 9.89
CA ALA A 110 -5.74 4.18 11.13
C ALA A 110 -5.81 5.70 11.27
N ALA A 111 -5.53 6.45 10.19
CA ALA A 111 -5.63 7.91 10.18
C ALA A 111 -7.06 8.40 10.42
N ASP A 112 -8.05 7.78 9.75
CA ASP A 112 -9.47 8.12 9.94
C ASP A 112 -9.91 7.85 11.40
N GLN A 113 -9.50 6.73 12.00
CA GLN A 113 -9.82 6.41 13.40
C GLN A 113 -9.17 7.38 14.39
N ARG A 114 -7.91 7.78 14.18
CA ARG A 114 -7.24 8.76 15.05
C ARG A 114 -7.92 10.12 15.00
N MET A 115 -8.32 10.57 13.81
CA MET A 115 -9.07 11.82 13.67
C MET A 115 -10.40 11.79 14.43
N VAL A 116 -11.14 10.67 14.37
CA VAL A 116 -12.37 10.46 15.14
C VAL A 116 -12.11 10.49 16.66
N GLY A 117 -11.06 9.80 17.09
CA GLY A 117 -10.63 9.81 18.51
C GLY A 117 -10.28 11.21 19.03
N ALA A 118 -9.68 12.01 18.17
CA ALA A 118 -9.38 13.41 18.46
C ALA A 118 -10.65 14.29 18.58
N GLY A 119 -11.61 14.09 17.69
CA GLY A 119 -12.93 14.74 17.79
C GLY A 119 -13.65 14.39 19.09
N LEU A 120 -13.56 13.14 19.54
CA LEU A 120 -14.09 12.73 20.84
C LEU A 120 -13.48 13.51 22.01
N GLN A 121 -12.17 13.71 21.96
CA GLN A 121 -11.51 14.47 23.03
C GLN A 121 -12.00 15.92 23.06
N ARG A 122 -12.10 16.59 21.90
CA ARG A 122 -12.64 17.96 21.81
C ARG A 122 -14.08 18.05 22.33
N LEU A 123 -14.92 17.07 22.03
CA LEU A 123 -16.28 16.98 22.55
C LEU A 123 -16.29 16.92 24.10
N ARG A 124 -15.39 16.13 24.70
CA ARG A 124 -15.27 16.01 26.16
C ARG A 124 -14.77 17.32 26.83
N GLU A 125 -13.78 17.95 26.22
CA GLU A 125 -13.25 19.24 26.70
C GLU A 125 -14.32 20.35 26.63
N SER A 126 -15.09 20.38 25.54
CA SER A 126 -16.21 21.29 25.38
C SER A 126 -17.28 21.12 26.49
N ARG A 127 -17.62 19.88 26.86
CA ARG A 127 -18.53 19.60 27.98
C ARG A 127 -17.97 20.07 29.31
N GLN A 128 -16.68 19.86 29.57
CA GLN A 128 -16.05 20.31 30.83
C GLN A 128 -15.98 21.83 30.93
N SER A 129 -15.70 22.55 29.85
CA SER A 129 -15.67 24.00 29.82
C SER A 129 -17.08 24.61 30.02
N ASN A 130 -18.11 24.04 29.42
CA ASN A 130 -19.49 24.46 29.64
C ASN A 130 -19.94 24.23 31.08
N ALA A 131 -19.55 23.12 31.70
CA ALA A 131 -19.86 22.83 33.12
C ALA A 131 -19.15 23.78 34.08
N GLN A 132 -18.04 24.39 33.69
CA GLN A 132 -17.30 25.38 34.50
C GLN A 132 -17.69 26.85 34.22
N GLY A 133 -18.66 27.09 33.30
CA GLY A 133 -19.11 28.43 32.93
C GLY A 133 -18.07 29.27 32.18
N VAL A 134 -17.03 28.65 31.68
CA VAL A 134 -15.98 29.28 30.85
C VAL A 134 -16.43 29.27 29.41
N ASN A 135 -17.02 30.36 28.94
CA ASN A 135 -17.21 30.62 27.50
C ASN A 135 -15.86 30.92 26.88
N GLY A 136 -15.16 29.88 26.42
CA GLY A 136 -13.78 30.06 26.00
C GLY A 136 -13.35 29.25 24.79
N PHE A 137 -13.97 29.44 23.62
CA PHE A 137 -13.24 29.25 22.38
C PHE A 137 -12.82 30.61 21.85
N VAL A 138 -11.55 30.94 22.02
CA VAL A 138 -10.94 32.10 21.35
C VAL A 138 -10.64 31.63 19.90
N PRO A 139 -11.15 32.34 18.88
CA PRO A 139 -10.77 32.04 17.50
C PRO A 139 -9.28 32.31 17.32
N PHE A 140 -8.57 31.35 16.78
CA PHE A 140 -7.15 31.46 16.51
C PHE A 140 -6.95 31.38 15.01
N ASP A 141 -6.15 32.31 14.46
CA ASP A 141 -5.83 32.39 13.03
C ASP A 141 -4.41 31.87 12.80
N ILE A 142 -4.23 30.88 11.94
CA ILE A 142 -2.90 30.38 11.55
C ILE A 142 -2.79 30.33 10.02
N THR A 143 -1.78 30.97 9.43
CA THR A 143 -1.41 30.83 8.02
C THR A 143 -0.11 30.03 7.85
N GLY A 144 0.00 29.10 6.90
CA GLY A 144 1.19 28.35 6.74
C GLY A 144 1.44 27.56 5.47
N THR A 145 2.68 27.20 5.31
CA THR A 145 3.15 26.36 4.22
C THR A 145 3.76 25.08 4.77
N ALA A 146 3.32 23.93 4.24
CA ALA A 146 3.98 22.66 4.47
C ALA A 146 4.89 22.35 3.29
N ARG A 147 6.17 22.02 3.54
CA ARG A 147 7.11 21.60 2.51
C ARG A 147 7.77 20.28 2.91
N TYR A 148 7.72 19.33 1.98
CA TYR A 148 8.49 18.09 2.07
C TYR A 148 9.62 18.14 1.05
N LYS A 149 10.86 18.01 1.51
CA LYS A 149 12.04 17.92 0.65
C LYS A 149 13.11 17.06 1.30
N ASN A 150 13.64 16.09 0.56
CA ASN A 150 14.76 15.24 0.97
C ASN A 150 14.57 14.52 2.33
N GLY A 151 13.37 13.94 2.57
CA GLY A 151 13.12 13.20 3.80
C GLY A 151 12.81 14.03 5.04
N SER A 152 12.79 15.37 4.93
CA SER A 152 12.41 16.26 6.02
C SER A 152 11.12 17.01 5.72
N PHE A 153 10.29 17.15 6.76
CA PHE A 153 9.02 17.87 6.72
C PHE A 153 9.17 19.18 7.49
N THR A 154 8.85 20.30 6.85
CA THR A 154 8.84 21.64 7.48
C THR A 154 7.45 22.23 7.33
N THR A 155 6.84 22.62 8.45
CA THR A 155 5.58 23.38 8.45
C THR A 155 5.81 24.79 8.95
N ASN A 156 5.21 25.74 8.26
CA ASN A 156 5.07 27.11 8.71
C ASN A 156 3.64 27.54 8.44
N GLY A 157 2.88 27.98 9.46
CA GLY A 157 1.63 28.39 9.11
C GLY A 157 0.44 28.71 9.96
N ASP A 158 -0.50 29.44 9.42
CA ASP A 158 -1.74 29.91 10.02
C ASP A 158 -2.96 29.28 9.31
N PHE A 159 -3.97 28.77 10.02
CA PHE A 159 -5.22 28.24 9.46
C PHE A 159 -6.46 28.72 10.24
N PHE A 160 -7.28 29.48 9.65
CA PHE A 160 -8.75 29.69 9.60
C PHE A 160 -9.63 30.02 10.81
N ALA A 161 -10.48 30.98 10.57
CA ALA A 161 -11.54 31.50 11.43
C ALA A 161 -12.79 30.59 11.50
N LEU A 162 -13.54 30.75 12.58
CA LEU A 162 -14.89 30.21 12.80
C LEU A 162 -15.88 30.70 11.74
N SER A 163 -16.72 29.81 11.23
CA SER A 163 -17.86 30.19 10.40
C SER A 163 -19.15 29.66 11.01
N THR A 164 -20.19 30.47 11.01
CA THR A 164 -21.53 30.07 11.42
C THR A 164 -22.33 29.70 10.14
N VAL A 165 -22.82 28.48 10.06
CA VAL A 165 -23.65 28.01 8.96
C VAL A 165 -24.92 27.40 9.56
N GLY A 166 -26.08 27.84 9.12
CA GLY A 166 -27.36 27.34 9.61
C GLY A 166 -27.62 27.57 11.12
N GLY A 167 -27.10 28.67 11.67
CA GLY A 167 -27.25 29.00 13.09
C GLY A 167 -26.35 28.16 14.04
N LYS A 168 -25.51 27.29 13.52
CA LYS A 168 -24.54 26.51 14.32
C LYS A 168 -23.12 26.96 14.03
N GLN A 169 -22.30 26.96 15.07
CA GLN A 169 -20.88 27.24 14.95
C GLN A 169 -20.15 26.00 14.40
N TRP A 170 -19.34 26.20 13.38
CA TRP A 170 -18.47 25.17 12.77
C TRP A 170 -17.03 25.50 13.09
N HIS A 171 -16.36 24.55 13.71
CA HIS A 171 -14.92 24.63 14.00
C HIS A 171 -14.15 23.99 12.86
N ARG A 172 -13.01 24.57 12.53
CA ARG A 172 -12.08 24.02 11.56
C ARG A 172 -10.93 23.37 12.31
N VAL A 173 -10.56 22.18 11.89
CA VAL A 173 -9.48 21.41 12.50
C VAL A 173 -8.53 20.93 11.42
N ALA A 174 -7.26 21.31 11.52
CA ALA A 174 -6.22 20.69 10.74
C ALA A 174 -5.69 19.47 11.50
N PHE A 175 -5.58 18.37 10.80
CA PHE A 175 -5.06 17.12 11.31
C PHE A 175 -3.95 16.62 10.39
N GLY A 176 -2.77 16.33 10.95
CA GLY A 176 -1.66 15.71 10.26
C GLY A 176 -1.28 14.40 10.93
N ASP A 177 -1.00 13.39 10.12
CA ASP A 177 -0.69 12.07 10.58
C ASP A 177 0.42 11.46 9.75
N PHE A 178 1.39 10.85 10.42
CA PHE A 178 2.45 10.10 9.79
C PHE A 178 2.43 8.66 10.31
N ASP A 179 2.40 7.71 9.40
CA ASP A 179 2.40 6.28 9.71
C ASP A 179 3.56 5.61 8.99
N PHE A 180 4.41 4.93 9.73
CA PHE A 180 5.46 4.10 9.19
C PHE A 180 5.20 2.65 9.56
N LEU A 181 5.10 1.79 8.54
CA LEU A 181 4.86 0.36 8.69
C LEU A 181 6.04 -0.42 8.12
N SER A 182 6.44 -1.45 8.82
CA SER A 182 7.36 -2.46 8.30
C SER A 182 6.88 -3.85 8.67
N ASP A 183 7.19 -4.83 7.84
CA ASP A 183 6.85 -6.23 8.08
C ASP A 183 8.09 -7.14 8.06
N SER A 184 7.89 -8.39 8.44
CA SER A 184 8.94 -9.40 8.47
C SER A 184 9.41 -9.86 7.08
N LEU A 185 8.71 -9.49 6.02
CA LEU A 185 9.06 -9.80 4.63
C LEU A 185 10.02 -8.76 4.02
N GLY A 186 10.39 -7.72 4.80
CA GLY A 186 11.30 -6.66 4.37
C GLY A 186 10.61 -5.51 3.62
N ASN A 187 9.29 -5.50 3.56
CA ASN A 187 8.55 -4.36 3.03
C ASN A 187 8.50 -3.23 4.05
N SER A 188 8.57 -2.01 3.58
CA SER A 188 8.40 -0.83 4.43
C SER A 188 7.61 0.23 3.69
N SER A 189 6.72 0.92 4.41
CA SER A 189 5.87 1.97 3.83
C SER A 189 5.76 3.13 4.80
N GLY A 190 5.86 4.34 4.29
CA GLY A 190 5.62 5.58 5.01
C GLY A 190 4.44 6.33 4.39
N TYR A 191 3.50 6.77 5.21
CA TYR A 191 2.34 7.53 4.79
C TYR A 191 2.26 8.83 5.56
N LEU A 192 2.12 9.93 4.85
CA LEU A 192 1.80 11.24 5.41
C LEU A 192 0.36 11.57 5.01
N THR A 193 -0.47 11.82 6.00
CA THR A 193 -1.88 12.16 5.82
C THR A 193 -2.15 13.55 6.35
N GLY A 194 -2.78 14.39 5.53
CA GLY A 194 -3.33 15.69 5.94
C GLY A 194 -4.86 15.67 5.84
N ARG A 195 -5.55 16.19 6.85
CA ARG A 195 -7.00 16.36 6.86
C ARG A 195 -7.35 17.78 7.26
N LEU A 196 -8.28 18.39 6.53
CA LEU A 196 -8.97 19.60 6.95
C LEU A 196 -10.41 19.22 7.29
N ALA A 197 -10.73 19.23 8.56
CA ALA A 197 -12.05 18.87 9.07
C ALA A 197 -12.86 20.11 9.47
N PHE A 198 -14.17 19.97 9.37
CA PHE A 198 -15.17 20.93 9.82
C PHE A 198 -16.09 20.20 10.80
N GLU A 199 -16.14 20.67 12.03
CA GLU A 199 -16.86 20.04 13.13
C GLU A 199 -17.93 20.96 13.71
N THR A 200 -19.03 20.38 14.17
CA THR A 200 -20.04 21.07 14.95
C THR A 200 -20.58 20.17 16.06
N ASN A 201 -20.85 20.73 17.21
CA ASN A 201 -21.60 20.05 18.27
C ASN A 201 -23.10 20.14 17.98
N LEU A 202 -23.72 19.00 17.66
CA LEU A 202 -25.18 18.91 17.50
C LEU A 202 -25.88 19.02 18.85
N SER A 203 -25.26 18.55 19.93
CA SER A 203 -25.61 18.68 21.34
C SER A 203 -24.35 18.58 22.18
N GLU A 204 -24.48 18.71 23.51
CA GLU A 204 -23.35 18.50 24.43
C GLU A 204 -22.72 17.10 24.35
N ASP A 205 -23.49 16.12 23.88
CA ASP A 205 -23.08 14.73 23.79
C ASP A 205 -22.75 14.27 22.38
N VAL A 206 -22.99 15.08 21.34
CA VAL A 206 -22.87 14.66 19.94
C VAL A 206 -22.06 15.65 19.14
N LEU A 207 -20.93 15.18 18.61
CA LEU A 207 -20.12 15.89 17.63
C LEU A 207 -20.32 15.23 16.25
N LEU A 208 -20.49 16.06 15.23
CA LEU A 208 -20.48 15.66 13.82
C LEU A 208 -19.37 16.42 13.11
N GLY A 209 -18.64 15.73 12.26
CA GLY A 209 -17.60 16.32 11.42
C GLY A 209 -17.60 15.76 10.01
N TYR A 210 -17.10 16.56 9.07
CA TYR A 210 -16.71 16.11 7.75
C TYR A 210 -15.32 16.65 7.41
N TYR A 211 -14.62 16.02 6.48
CA TYR A 211 -13.25 16.41 6.15
C TYR A 211 -12.92 16.19 4.68
N PHE A 212 -11.94 16.95 4.24
CA PHE A 212 -11.18 16.71 3.02
C PHE A 212 -9.78 16.25 3.39
N GLY A 213 -9.26 15.24 2.71
CA GLY A 213 -7.96 14.67 2.99
C GLY A 213 -7.06 14.58 1.78
N ALA A 214 -5.77 14.71 2.04
CA ALA A 214 -4.71 14.40 1.09
C ALA A 214 -3.70 13.45 1.74
N ASP A 215 -3.30 12.42 1.01
CA ASP A 215 -2.40 11.39 1.49
C ASP A 215 -1.22 11.26 0.53
N ILE A 216 0.00 11.17 1.07
CA ILE A 216 1.22 10.87 0.32
C ILE A 216 1.80 9.58 0.90
N GLY A 217 2.10 8.62 0.03
CA GLY A 217 2.71 7.36 0.42
C GLY A 217 3.99 7.09 -0.34
N LYS A 218 4.94 6.45 0.34
CA LYS A 218 6.13 5.88 -0.28
C LYS A 218 6.37 4.51 0.32
N ALA A 219 6.48 3.51 -0.55
CA ALA A 219 6.75 2.15 -0.16
C ALA A 219 8.03 1.64 -0.83
N LYS A 220 8.77 0.83 -0.09
CA LYS A 220 9.82 -0.04 -0.61
C LYS A 220 9.24 -1.46 -0.61
N VAL A 221 9.26 -2.08 -1.76
CA VAL A 221 8.79 -3.45 -1.96
C VAL A 221 9.98 -4.39 -2.10
N GLY A 222 9.85 -5.56 -1.51
CA GLY A 222 10.87 -6.62 -1.52
C GLY A 222 10.22 -7.98 -1.81
N GLY A 223 11.02 -9.03 -1.86
CA GLY A 223 10.58 -10.38 -2.16
C GLY A 223 11.05 -10.85 -3.53
N ALA A 224 10.17 -11.38 -4.38
CA ALA A 224 10.49 -11.79 -5.75
C ALA A 224 10.93 -10.61 -6.64
N PHE A 225 10.50 -9.41 -6.30
CA PHE A 225 10.90 -8.16 -6.93
C PHE A 225 11.44 -7.19 -5.90
N ASN A 226 12.33 -6.30 -6.32
CA ASN A 226 12.75 -5.14 -5.56
C ASN A 226 12.27 -3.88 -6.28
N GLY A 227 11.75 -2.91 -5.53
CA GLY A 227 11.23 -1.71 -6.15
C GLY A 227 10.71 -0.69 -5.17
N THR A 228 10.04 0.29 -5.73
CA THR A 228 9.42 1.38 -4.99
C THR A 228 8.04 1.70 -5.55
N GLN A 229 7.16 2.14 -4.67
CA GLN A 229 5.87 2.71 -5.05
C GLN A 229 5.70 4.05 -4.36
N ASN A 230 5.43 5.08 -5.15
CA ASN A 230 4.99 6.37 -4.65
C ASN A 230 3.48 6.50 -4.87
N SER A 231 2.79 7.17 -3.95
CA SER A 231 1.36 7.38 -4.11
C SER A 231 0.93 8.76 -3.61
N PHE A 232 -0.10 9.30 -4.27
CA PHE A 232 -0.81 10.51 -3.86
C PHE A 232 -2.31 10.27 -3.94
N GLY A 233 -3.01 10.54 -2.84
CA GLY A 233 -4.45 10.32 -2.71
C GLY A 233 -5.19 11.56 -2.25
N LEU A 234 -6.46 11.66 -2.66
CA LEU A 234 -7.43 12.61 -2.14
C LEU A 234 -8.62 11.83 -1.58
N SER A 235 -9.15 12.30 -0.47
CA SER A 235 -10.29 11.67 0.20
C SER A 235 -11.28 12.70 0.74
N LEU A 236 -12.53 12.25 0.86
CA LEU A 236 -13.63 12.95 1.48
C LEU A 236 -14.29 12.00 2.49
N GLY A 237 -14.60 12.47 3.68
CA GLY A 237 -15.24 11.63 4.68
C GLY A 237 -16.08 12.42 5.67
N GLY A 238 -16.82 11.65 6.47
CA GLY A 238 -17.59 12.17 7.60
C GLY A 238 -17.40 11.28 8.82
N TYR A 239 -17.61 11.83 10.00
CA TYR A 239 -17.48 11.13 11.26
C TYR A 239 -18.39 11.71 12.32
N PHE A 240 -18.64 10.92 13.34
CA PHE A 240 -19.38 11.34 14.53
C PHE A 240 -18.79 10.74 15.79
N ASN A 241 -19.05 11.43 16.90
CA ASN A 241 -18.81 10.93 18.25
C ASN A 241 -20.06 11.18 19.07
N ARG A 242 -20.48 10.18 19.85
CA ARG A 242 -21.61 10.29 20.78
C ARG A 242 -21.26 9.73 22.13
N ILE A 243 -21.39 10.54 23.17
CA ILE A 243 -21.19 10.17 24.57
C ILE A 243 -22.51 9.67 25.16
N TYR A 244 -22.45 8.51 25.81
CA TYR A 244 -23.56 7.94 26.59
C TYR A 244 -23.14 7.83 28.06
N ASN A 245 -23.87 8.44 28.98
CA ASN A 245 -23.71 8.27 30.43
C ASN A 245 -22.29 8.52 30.96
N ASP A 246 -21.51 9.42 30.38
CA ASP A 246 -20.11 9.73 30.71
C ASP A 246 -19.13 8.55 30.76
N LYS A 247 -19.63 7.32 30.59
CA LYS A 247 -18.87 6.07 30.71
C LYS A 247 -18.69 5.33 29.38
N LEU A 248 -19.49 5.67 28.40
CA LEU A 248 -19.50 4.97 27.12
C LEU A 248 -19.53 5.98 25.97
N VAL A 249 -18.72 5.76 24.98
CA VAL A 249 -18.72 6.51 23.74
C VAL A 249 -18.88 5.59 22.56
N VAL A 250 -19.67 6.01 21.59
CA VAL A 250 -19.78 5.38 20.27
C VAL A 250 -19.26 6.37 19.24
N SER A 251 -18.34 5.91 18.42
CA SER A 251 -17.71 6.70 17.37
C SER A 251 -17.83 5.98 16.03
N GLY A 252 -17.87 6.74 14.94
CA GLY A 252 -17.90 6.14 13.62
C GLY A 252 -17.44 7.10 12.54
N PHE A 253 -16.98 6.53 11.43
CA PHE A 253 -16.58 7.28 10.25
C PHE A 253 -16.88 6.50 8.95
N ALA A 254 -16.99 7.26 7.86
CA ALA A 254 -17.00 6.73 6.51
C ALA A 254 -16.25 7.68 5.58
N SER A 255 -15.49 7.13 4.64
CA SER A 255 -14.74 7.92 3.68
C SER A 255 -14.64 7.24 2.32
N LEU A 256 -14.52 8.09 1.29
CA LEU A 256 -14.26 7.69 -0.09
C LEU A 256 -13.04 8.48 -0.59
N GLY A 257 -12.27 7.87 -1.49
CA GLY A 257 -11.09 8.52 -2.05
C GLY A 257 -10.62 7.90 -3.34
N GLN A 258 -9.69 8.59 -3.97
CA GLN A 258 -8.93 8.11 -5.10
C GLN A 258 -7.44 8.31 -4.83
N ARG A 259 -6.62 7.41 -5.34
CA ARG A 259 -5.16 7.47 -5.20
C ARG A 259 -4.49 7.17 -6.53
N LYS A 260 -3.52 7.99 -6.91
CA LYS A 260 -2.59 7.73 -8.00
C LYS A 260 -1.36 7.02 -7.42
N HIS A 261 -0.88 6.03 -8.14
CA HIS A 261 0.32 5.28 -7.81
C HIS A 261 1.31 5.39 -8.97
N ASP A 262 2.59 5.48 -8.62
CA ASP A 262 3.74 5.39 -9.51
C ASP A 262 4.60 4.25 -8.97
N PHE A 263 4.69 3.16 -9.73
CA PHE A 263 5.22 1.88 -9.33
C PHE A 263 6.34 1.44 -10.26
N ASP A 264 7.48 1.11 -9.66
CA ASP A 264 8.63 0.52 -10.33
C ASP A 264 9.10 -0.71 -9.55
N ALA A 265 9.28 -1.83 -10.24
CA ALA A 265 9.82 -3.04 -9.65
C ALA A 265 10.65 -3.83 -10.66
N SER A 266 11.68 -4.51 -10.17
CA SER A 266 12.53 -5.33 -11.01
C SER A 266 13.07 -6.55 -10.27
N ASN A 267 13.33 -7.60 -11.04
CA ASN A 267 14.16 -8.72 -10.66
C ASN A 267 15.23 -8.96 -11.73
N ASN A 268 15.94 -10.10 -11.66
CA ASN A 268 17.00 -10.41 -12.62
C ASN A 268 16.53 -10.61 -14.08
N THR A 269 15.23 -10.79 -14.32
CA THR A 269 14.67 -11.14 -15.63
C THR A 269 13.76 -10.04 -16.18
N LEU A 270 12.94 -9.44 -15.32
CA LEU A 270 11.88 -8.53 -15.70
C LEU A 270 11.96 -7.25 -14.88
N ALA A 271 11.95 -6.10 -15.54
CA ALA A 271 11.70 -4.80 -14.93
C ALA A 271 10.34 -4.29 -15.42
N VAL A 272 9.53 -3.78 -14.49
CA VAL A 272 8.18 -3.24 -14.77
C VAL A 272 8.02 -1.86 -14.17
N SER A 273 7.29 -1.01 -14.87
CA SER A 273 6.84 0.28 -14.35
C SER A 273 5.38 0.53 -14.74
N SER A 274 4.65 1.25 -13.90
CA SER A 274 3.24 1.57 -14.13
C SER A 274 2.80 2.79 -13.35
N ASP A 275 2.03 3.63 -14.03
CA ASP A 275 1.19 4.67 -13.45
C ASP A 275 -0.26 4.21 -13.42
N TYR A 276 -0.86 4.05 -12.24
CA TYR A 276 -2.24 3.60 -12.13
C TYR A 276 -3.03 4.35 -11.05
N ARG A 277 -4.34 4.14 -11.03
CA ARG A 277 -5.23 4.77 -10.05
C ARG A 277 -6.08 3.73 -9.36
N THR A 278 -6.36 3.96 -8.08
CA THR A 278 -7.26 3.16 -7.26
C THR A 278 -8.38 4.02 -6.68
N SER A 279 -9.57 3.42 -6.54
CA SER A 279 -10.67 4.00 -5.77
C SER A 279 -10.76 3.29 -4.43
N ILE A 280 -10.94 4.06 -3.35
CA ILE A 280 -10.87 3.57 -1.98
C ILE A 280 -12.17 3.91 -1.27
N GLY A 281 -12.75 2.94 -0.56
CA GLY A 281 -13.84 3.14 0.38
C GLY A 281 -13.44 2.62 1.76
N ARG A 282 -13.72 3.39 2.82
CA ARG A 282 -13.41 3.02 4.20
C ARG A 282 -14.58 3.35 5.11
N VAL A 283 -14.88 2.43 6.03
CA VAL A 283 -15.88 2.59 7.08
C VAL A 283 -15.33 1.99 8.37
N GLY A 284 -15.57 2.62 9.49
CA GLY A 284 -15.18 2.09 10.76
C GLY A 284 -15.94 2.73 11.91
N GLY A 285 -15.76 2.15 13.09
CA GLY A 285 -16.32 2.68 14.31
C GLY A 285 -15.73 2.01 15.53
N SER A 286 -15.97 2.61 16.68
CA SER A 286 -15.54 2.06 17.96
C SER A 286 -16.55 2.32 19.07
N VAL A 287 -16.48 1.44 20.06
CA VAL A 287 -17.14 1.62 21.36
C VAL A 287 -16.05 1.67 22.42
N THR A 288 -15.95 2.80 23.11
CA THR A 288 -14.93 3.03 24.14
C THR A 288 -15.59 3.23 25.50
N GLY A 289 -15.16 2.42 26.48
CA GLY A 289 -15.56 2.58 27.88
C GLY A 289 -14.59 3.49 28.63
N PHE A 290 -15.02 4.00 29.77
CA PHE A 290 -14.20 4.84 30.67
C PHE A 290 -14.35 4.36 32.12
N ILE A 291 -13.24 3.90 32.67
CA ILE A 291 -13.14 3.43 34.06
C ILE A 291 -12.00 4.19 34.71
N GLU A 292 -12.34 5.07 35.64
CA GLU A 292 -11.35 5.88 36.37
C GLU A 292 -11.24 5.41 37.83
N ARG A 293 -10.00 5.13 38.27
CA ARG A 293 -9.67 4.77 39.65
C ARG A 293 -8.42 5.51 40.10
N GLY A 294 -8.60 6.63 40.79
CA GLY A 294 -7.49 7.46 41.27
C GLY A 294 -6.65 8.03 40.13
N LYS A 295 -5.36 7.69 40.07
CA LYS A 295 -4.42 8.16 39.02
C LYS A 295 -4.41 7.30 37.78
N VAL A 296 -5.18 6.22 37.75
CA VAL A 296 -5.24 5.28 36.62
C VAL A 296 -6.60 5.36 35.97
N ALA A 297 -6.59 5.54 34.66
CA ALA A 297 -7.78 5.47 33.83
C ALA A 297 -7.63 4.30 32.84
N ILE A 298 -8.64 3.45 32.75
CA ILE A 298 -8.69 2.33 31.81
C ILE A 298 -9.77 2.63 30.78
N TRP A 299 -9.37 2.63 29.51
CA TRP A 299 -10.22 2.94 28.37
C TRP A 299 -10.28 1.72 27.46
N PRO A 300 -11.16 0.75 27.75
CA PRO A 300 -11.35 -0.39 26.86
C PRO A 300 -12.02 0.07 25.57
N GLU A 301 -11.38 -0.17 24.45
CA GLU A 301 -11.88 0.13 23.11
C GLU A 301 -12.10 -1.15 22.32
N LEU A 302 -13.30 -1.31 21.80
CA LEU A 302 -13.64 -2.30 20.77
C LEU A 302 -13.84 -1.53 19.46
N ALA A 303 -13.00 -1.79 18.47
CA ALA A 303 -13.06 -1.14 17.17
C ALA A 303 -13.31 -2.14 16.06
N PHE A 304 -14.07 -1.71 15.04
CA PHE A 304 -14.25 -2.44 13.79
C PHE A 304 -13.94 -1.53 12.61
N LYS A 305 -13.38 -2.10 11.56
CA LYS A 305 -12.97 -1.35 10.36
C LYS A 305 -13.18 -2.21 9.13
N VAL A 306 -13.66 -1.61 8.06
CA VAL A 306 -13.80 -2.24 6.75
C VAL A 306 -13.30 -1.28 5.70
N ALA A 307 -12.53 -1.77 4.75
CA ALA A 307 -12.06 -0.99 3.63
C ALA A 307 -12.00 -1.81 2.36
N ARG A 308 -12.11 -1.14 1.24
CA ARG A 308 -12.02 -1.71 -0.09
C ARG A 308 -11.23 -0.81 -1.00
N THR A 309 -10.40 -1.43 -1.84
CA THR A 309 -9.80 -0.77 -3.00
C THR A 309 -9.83 -1.69 -4.20
N ASN A 310 -9.89 -1.10 -5.41
CA ASN A 310 -9.82 -1.83 -6.67
C ASN A 310 -8.52 -1.47 -7.37
N VAL A 311 -7.67 -2.47 -7.59
CA VAL A 311 -6.49 -2.41 -8.45
C VAL A 311 -6.87 -3.13 -9.74
N ASN A 312 -7.74 -2.50 -10.53
CA ASN A 312 -8.22 -3.08 -11.79
C ASN A 312 -7.07 -3.22 -12.79
N SER A 313 -7.38 -3.72 -13.98
CA SER A 313 -6.40 -3.85 -15.06
C SER A 313 -5.57 -2.59 -15.23
N ILE A 314 -4.27 -2.68 -14.98
CA ILE A 314 -3.30 -1.61 -15.08
C ILE A 314 -2.42 -1.81 -16.31
N SER A 315 -2.07 -0.71 -16.98
CA SER A 315 -1.08 -0.74 -18.07
C SER A 315 0.32 -0.77 -17.49
N ILE A 316 1.15 -1.66 -18.00
CA ILE A 316 2.52 -1.86 -17.55
C ILE A 316 3.47 -1.67 -18.72
N SER A 317 4.55 -0.93 -18.50
CA SER A 317 5.74 -0.99 -19.30
C SER A 317 6.67 -2.06 -18.75
N GLY A 318 7.02 -3.06 -19.55
CA GLY A 318 7.88 -4.16 -19.14
C GLY A 318 9.13 -4.26 -20.01
N THR A 319 10.29 -4.46 -19.38
CA THR A 319 11.56 -4.70 -20.06
C THR A 319 12.12 -6.04 -19.61
N ALA A 320 12.35 -6.92 -20.57
CA ALA A 320 12.97 -8.23 -20.37
C ALA A 320 13.74 -8.65 -21.63
N TYR A 321 14.83 -9.38 -21.45
CA TYR A 321 15.63 -9.94 -22.56
C TYR A 321 16.11 -8.89 -23.58
N GLY A 322 16.40 -7.67 -23.11
CA GLY A 322 16.82 -6.56 -23.98
C GLY A 322 15.70 -5.93 -24.81
N LEU A 323 14.46 -6.34 -24.61
CA LEU A 323 13.26 -5.81 -25.29
C LEU A 323 12.37 -5.06 -24.31
N THR A 324 11.69 -4.03 -24.80
CA THR A 324 10.69 -3.27 -24.04
C THR A 324 9.34 -3.36 -24.71
N ASN A 325 8.28 -3.54 -23.91
CA ASN A 325 6.89 -3.49 -24.34
C ASN A 325 6.09 -2.60 -23.39
N ASN A 326 5.56 -1.50 -23.90
CA ASN A 326 4.80 -0.51 -23.12
C ASN A 326 3.29 -0.79 -23.09
N ASN A 327 2.84 -1.87 -23.73
CA ASN A 327 1.42 -2.21 -23.87
C ASN A 327 1.08 -3.53 -23.17
N LEU A 328 1.75 -3.85 -22.07
CA LEU A 328 1.39 -4.97 -21.24
C LEU A 328 0.24 -4.56 -20.28
N SER A 329 -0.53 -5.54 -19.83
CA SER A 329 -1.57 -5.33 -18.84
C SER A 329 -1.48 -6.35 -17.72
N LEU A 330 -1.79 -5.92 -16.51
CA LEU A 330 -1.88 -6.77 -15.33
C LEU A 330 -3.17 -6.45 -14.59
N ASP A 331 -3.95 -7.46 -14.24
CA ASP A 331 -5.12 -7.31 -13.38
C ASP A 331 -4.79 -7.83 -11.98
N ALA A 332 -4.66 -6.92 -11.03
CA ALA A 332 -4.44 -7.27 -9.64
C ALA A 332 -5.75 -7.34 -8.83
N GLY A 333 -6.89 -7.07 -9.46
CA GLY A 333 -8.20 -7.28 -8.89
C GLY A 333 -8.55 -6.32 -7.75
N ARG A 334 -9.29 -6.85 -6.77
CA ARG A 334 -9.84 -6.11 -5.64
C ARG A 334 -9.20 -6.57 -4.33
N VAL A 335 -8.97 -5.62 -3.44
CA VAL A 335 -8.57 -5.89 -2.05
C VAL A 335 -9.67 -5.41 -1.10
N ASP A 336 -10.25 -6.32 -0.35
CA ASP A 336 -11.15 -6.04 0.77
C ASP A 336 -10.41 -6.32 2.08
N LEU A 337 -10.54 -5.43 3.04
CA LEU A 337 -9.98 -5.57 4.38
C LEU A 337 -11.08 -5.36 5.40
N ALA A 338 -11.21 -6.27 6.34
CA ALA A 338 -12.05 -6.12 7.51
C ALA A 338 -11.25 -6.46 8.76
N SER A 339 -11.37 -5.67 9.81
CA SER A 339 -10.70 -5.93 11.08
C SER A 339 -11.60 -5.61 12.27
N ILE A 340 -11.41 -6.37 13.34
CA ILE A 340 -11.95 -6.10 14.66
C ILE A 340 -10.80 -6.15 15.65
N SER A 341 -10.75 -5.20 16.57
CA SER A 341 -9.71 -5.15 17.59
C SER A 341 -10.28 -4.75 18.94
N PHE A 342 -9.68 -5.29 19.99
CA PHE A 342 -9.94 -4.91 21.37
C PHE A 342 -8.64 -4.46 22.03
N THR A 343 -8.65 -3.24 22.59
CA THR A 343 -7.48 -2.61 23.24
C THR A 343 -7.92 -1.93 24.55
N PRO A 344 -7.65 -2.53 25.73
CA PRO A 344 -7.86 -1.88 27.00
C PRO A 344 -6.69 -0.92 27.27
N HIS A 345 -6.80 0.34 26.84
CA HIS A 345 -5.79 1.35 27.11
C HIS A 345 -5.74 1.71 28.59
N VAL A 346 -4.61 1.50 29.23
CA VAL A 346 -4.33 2.00 30.58
C VAL A 346 -3.60 3.33 30.43
N LYS A 347 -4.23 4.42 30.89
CA LYS A 347 -3.67 5.77 30.85
C LYS A 347 -3.12 6.14 32.22
N LEU A 348 -1.89 6.63 32.21
CA LEU A 348 -1.19 7.19 33.37
C LEU A 348 -1.08 8.69 33.16
N ALA A 349 -1.59 9.46 34.12
CA ALA A 349 -1.37 10.90 34.10
C ALA A 349 0.11 11.18 34.28
N GLY A 350 0.73 11.87 33.33
CA GLY A 350 2.13 12.29 33.39
C GLY A 350 2.30 13.53 34.27
N SER A 351 3.54 13.78 34.69
CA SER A 351 3.89 15.07 35.29
C SER A 351 3.94 16.14 34.19
N ASN A 352 3.64 17.41 34.55
CA ASN A 352 3.70 18.54 33.61
C ASN A 352 5.12 18.90 33.15
N ASP A 353 6.12 18.11 33.53
CA ASP A 353 7.54 18.42 33.36
C ASP A 353 8.21 17.92 32.09
N VAL A 354 7.49 17.17 31.23
CA VAL A 354 8.08 16.61 29.99
C VAL A 354 8.36 17.72 28.96
N MET A 355 7.45 18.72 28.87
CA MET A 355 7.62 19.88 28.00
C MET A 355 6.89 21.09 28.62
N PRO A 356 7.56 22.25 28.81
CA PRO A 356 6.92 23.44 29.31
C PRO A 356 5.73 23.86 28.44
N GLY A 357 4.59 24.17 29.07
CA GLY A 357 3.40 24.57 28.35
C GLY A 357 2.51 23.44 27.84
N TYR A 358 2.88 22.17 28.11
CA TYR A 358 2.10 21.02 27.71
C TYR A 358 1.81 20.08 28.89
N ARG A 359 0.61 19.51 28.88
CA ARG A 359 0.23 18.39 29.75
C ARG A 359 0.52 17.09 29.01
N SER A 360 1.29 16.20 29.60
CA SER A 360 1.61 14.89 29.02
C SER A 360 0.81 13.77 29.65
N SER A 361 0.51 12.75 28.89
CA SER A 361 -0.04 11.48 29.37
C SER A 361 0.58 10.33 28.59
N PHE A 362 0.75 9.21 29.27
CA PHE A 362 1.26 7.96 28.68
C PHE A 362 0.15 6.92 28.73
N SER A 363 0.13 6.06 27.74
CA SER A 363 -0.79 4.94 27.68
C SER A 363 -0.07 3.67 27.27
N ILE A 364 -0.51 2.56 27.83
CA ILE A 364 -0.10 1.22 27.42
C ILE A 364 -1.37 0.40 27.24
N GLY A 365 -1.46 -0.37 26.17
CA GLY A 365 -2.60 -1.26 25.92
C GLY A 365 -2.15 -2.55 25.27
N PRO A 366 -2.41 -3.73 25.90
CA PRO A 366 -2.40 -4.96 25.14
C PRO A 366 -3.50 -4.88 24.07
N LYS A 367 -3.21 -5.42 22.90
CA LYS A 367 -4.14 -5.42 21.76
C LYS A 367 -4.37 -6.84 21.30
N VAL A 368 -5.63 -7.19 21.07
CA VAL A 368 -6.01 -8.41 20.35
C VAL A 368 -6.78 -7.98 19.12
N SER A 369 -6.42 -8.52 17.96
CA SER A 369 -7.08 -8.18 16.71
C SER A 369 -7.27 -9.41 15.83
N CYS A 370 -8.34 -9.38 15.05
CA CYS A 370 -8.56 -10.30 13.95
C CYS A 370 -8.73 -9.49 12.67
N GLU A 371 -8.08 -9.95 11.62
CA GLU A 371 -8.14 -9.34 10.30
C GLU A 371 -8.56 -10.37 9.26
N ALA A 372 -9.42 -9.96 8.34
CA ALA A 372 -9.78 -10.70 7.15
C ALA A 372 -9.37 -9.88 5.93
N VAL A 373 -8.54 -10.44 5.08
CA VAL A 373 -8.13 -9.84 3.82
C VAL A 373 -8.62 -10.72 2.69
N ARG A 374 -9.36 -10.14 1.77
CA ARG A 374 -9.87 -10.81 0.58
C ARG A 374 -9.25 -10.19 -0.65
N THR A 375 -8.53 -11.00 -1.38
CA THR A 375 -7.95 -10.72 -2.69
C THR A 375 -8.56 -11.70 -3.70
N SER A 376 -7.77 -12.50 -4.39
CA SER A 376 -8.22 -13.70 -5.11
C SER A 376 -8.67 -14.81 -4.16
N SER A 377 -8.09 -14.85 -2.96
CA SER A 377 -8.44 -15.74 -1.85
C SER A 377 -8.84 -14.95 -0.61
N LEU A 378 -9.38 -15.63 0.40
CA LEU A 378 -9.72 -15.05 1.69
C LEU A 378 -8.76 -15.58 2.76
N SER A 379 -7.91 -14.69 3.31
CA SER A 379 -7.14 -14.95 4.52
C SER A 379 -7.89 -14.40 5.74
N LYS A 380 -7.85 -15.14 6.85
CA LYS A 380 -8.40 -14.73 8.15
C LYS A 380 -7.39 -15.09 9.21
N ASP A 381 -6.84 -14.07 9.85
CA ASP A 381 -5.81 -14.23 10.84
C ASP A 381 -6.15 -13.42 12.09
N CYS A 382 -5.89 -13.99 13.26
CA CYS A 382 -5.97 -13.29 14.54
C CYS A 382 -4.59 -13.22 15.16
N GLY A 383 -4.41 -12.22 16.00
CA GLY A 383 -3.14 -12.03 16.67
C GLY A 383 -3.24 -11.14 17.90
N ALA A 384 -2.10 -10.97 18.52
CA ALA A 384 -1.96 -10.13 19.70
C ALA A 384 -0.78 -9.19 19.55
N GLY A 385 -0.84 -8.08 20.28
CA GLY A 385 0.18 -7.06 20.26
C GLY A 385 0.09 -6.13 21.45
N ALA A 386 0.82 -5.04 21.36
CA ALA A 386 0.78 -3.97 22.35
C ALA A 386 0.90 -2.61 21.66
N VAL A 387 0.28 -1.61 22.26
CA VAL A 387 0.39 -0.21 21.88
C VAL A 387 0.97 0.57 23.05
N LEU A 388 2.00 1.36 22.77
CA LEU A 388 2.54 2.36 23.71
C LEU A 388 2.23 3.73 23.13
N GLY A 389 1.52 4.55 23.87
CA GLY A 389 1.12 5.88 23.45
C GLY A 389 1.68 6.97 24.35
N MET A 390 2.07 8.07 23.75
CA MET A 390 2.35 9.34 24.42
C MET A 390 1.49 10.42 23.80
N LYS A 391 0.83 11.20 24.65
CA LYS A 391 0.02 12.34 24.22
C LYS A 391 0.43 13.58 24.98
N MET A 392 0.63 14.66 24.27
CA MET A 392 0.91 16.00 24.81
C MET A 392 -0.16 16.98 24.32
N ILE A 393 -0.73 17.72 25.25
CA ILE A 393 -1.77 18.72 24.98
C ILE A 393 -1.26 20.05 25.50
N SER A 394 -1.28 21.10 24.66
CA SER A 394 -0.95 22.45 25.11
C SER A 394 -1.90 22.91 26.25
N ASN A 395 -1.42 23.81 27.10
CA ASN A 395 -2.21 24.25 28.26
C ASN A 395 -3.52 24.96 27.87
N ASP A 396 -3.58 25.55 26.69
CA ASP A 396 -4.78 26.14 26.09
C ASP A 396 -5.69 25.10 25.41
N GLY A 397 -5.24 23.84 25.33
CA GLY A 397 -5.97 22.74 24.68
C GLY A 397 -5.95 22.77 23.15
N ALA A 398 -5.40 23.84 22.53
CA ALA A 398 -5.48 24.04 21.09
C ALA A 398 -4.59 23.06 20.28
N THR A 399 -3.45 22.65 20.84
CA THR A 399 -2.48 21.82 20.15
C THR A 399 -2.35 20.46 20.81
N VAL A 400 -2.39 19.41 20.02
CA VAL A 400 -2.22 18.03 20.48
C VAL A 400 -1.17 17.33 19.62
N PHE A 401 -0.19 16.71 20.29
CA PHE A 401 0.75 15.76 19.71
C PHE A 401 0.47 14.37 20.25
N GLU A 402 0.45 13.37 19.37
CA GLU A 402 0.36 11.97 19.77
C GLU A 402 1.46 11.20 19.07
N ALA A 403 2.08 10.28 19.81
CA ALA A 403 3.04 9.32 19.28
C ALA A 403 2.65 7.94 19.79
N ASP A 404 2.41 7.00 18.88
CA ASP A 404 2.12 5.61 19.18
C ASP A 404 3.17 4.70 18.57
N LEU A 405 3.65 3.77 19.38
CA LEU A 405 4.44 2.63 18.96
C LEU A 405 3.56 1.39 19.07
N GLU A 406 3.40 0.69 17.99
CA GLU A 406 2.61 -0.54 17.95
C GLU A 406 3.43 -1.70 17.43
N HIS A 407 3.34 -2.81 18.13
CA HIS A 407 3.85 -4.10 17.70
C HIS A 407 2.71 -5.11 17.75
N GLU A 408 2.51 -5.84 16.66
CA GLU A 408 1.42 -6.79 16.53
C GLU A 408 1.88 -8.00 15.72
N GLU A 409 1.52 -9.18 16.20
CA GLU A 409 1.72 -10.44 15.48
C GLU A 409 0.35 -10.98 15.06
N ILE A 410 0.10 -11.03 13.75
CA ILE A 410 -1.14 -11.53 13.15
C ILE A 410 -0.79 -12.65 12.18
N GLY A 411 -1.27 -13.86 12.47
CA GLY A 411 -0.91 -15.06 11.72
C GLY A 411 0.61 -15.29 11.76
N SER A 412 1.23 -15.39 10.60
CA SER A 412 2.69 -15.52 10.46
C SER A 412 3.44 -14.18 10.30
N THR A 413 2.73 -13.06 10.33
CA THR A 413 3.31 -11.74 10.03
C THR A 413 3.49 -10.91 11.29
N SER A 414 4.74 -10.51 11.57
CA SER A 414 5.06 -9.52 12.59
C SER A 414 4.99 -8.11 11.98
N ARG A 415 4.21 -7.24 12.57
CA ARG A 415 4.01 -5.86 12.13
C ARG A 415 4.50 -4.89 13.19
N ARG A 416 5.21 -3.86 12.77
CA ARG A 416 5.67 -2.76 13.62
C ARG A 416 5.25 -1.46 12.98
N SER A 417 4.67 -0.57 13.76
CA SER A 417 4.34 0.77 13.28
C SER A 417 4.74 1.84 14.28
N VAL A 418 5.13 2.96 13.74
CA VAL A 418 5.34 4.23 14.46
C VAL A 418 4.35 5.21 13.86
N LYS A 419 3.49 5.77 14.70
CA LYS A 419 2.44 6.69 14.30
C LYS A 419 2.68 8.01 15.04
N LEU A 420 2.71 9.09 14.30
CA LEU A 420 2.85 10.44 14.85
C LEU A 420 1.69 11.27 14.33
N SER A 421 0.91 11.86 15.21
CA SER A 421 -0.14 12.77 14.81
C SER A 421 0.04 14.15 15.44
N PHE A 422 -0.35 15.15 14.70
CA PHE A 422 -0.40 16.54 15.12
C PHE A 422 -1.76 17.09 14.79
N GLN A 423 -2.34 17.80 15.74
CA GLN A 423 -3.62 18.48 15.58
C GLN A 423 -3.50 19.88 16.14
N HIS A 424 -4.12 20.81 15.45
CA HIS A 424 -4.28 22.17 15.94
C HIS A 424 -5.71 22.63 15.64
N GLN A 425 -6.36 23.15 16.66
CA GLN A 425 -7.69 23.74 16.57
C GLN A 425 -7.55 25.27 16.52
N PHE A 426 -8.27 25.88 15.59
CA PHE A 426 -8.27 27.30 15.36
C PHE A 426 -9.58 27.94 15.78
#